data_2b6e7165c45c916c8e0eac0b828828e2
#
_entry.id   2b6e7165c45c916c8e0eac0b828828e2
#
_cell.length_a   1.000
_cell.length_b   1.000
_cell.length_c   1.000
_cell.angle_alpha   90.00
_cell.angle_beta   90.00
_cell.angle_gamma   90.00
#
_symmetry.space_group_name_H-M   'P 1'
#
loop_
_entity.id
_entity.type
_entity.pdbx_description
1 polymer ?
#
loop_
_entity_poly.entity_id
_entity_poly.type
_entity_poly.pdbx_seq_one_letter_code
_entity_poly.pdbx_strand_id
1 'polypeptide(L)'
;MVTPKKAKNSAKISRKHEIVESKDGLITVVGGKWTIFRRMGQDTLDYIETKKIAQKISKTSDQLLIDAIEPKDTYPLKVYGKNAEDIKTIQNELDNFELLARGLPYYQAEVVYHVRHEKAKTIEDVLARRTRAAFLDIKASIDAAPKVAELMAKELGKDEVWQNQQIDSFIEFSKNFNVEELYK
;
A
#
# COMPACT_ATOMS: atom_id res chain seq x y z
N MET A 1 -4.40 -2.79 22.91
CA MET A 1 -5.27 -1.76 23.50
C MET A 1 -4.99 -1.70 24.99
N VAL A 2 -4.61 -0.53 25.49
CA VAL A 2 -4.40 -0.33 26.93
C VAL A 2 -5.73 0.07 27.55
N THR A 3 -6.27 -0.77 28.39
CA THR A 3 -7.55 -0.52 29.08
C THR A 3 -7.29 0.20 30.41
N PRO A 4 -7.79 1.43 30.61
CA PRO A 4 -7.79 2.02 31.96
C PRO A 4 -8.60 1.13 32.88
N LYS A 5 -8.13 0.91 34.10
CA LYS A 5 -8.73 0.02 35.12
C LYS A 5 -10.23 0.25 35.41
N LYS A 6 -10.91 1.23 34.79
CA LYS A 6 -12.33 1.60 35.02
C LYS A 6 -13.12 1.97 33.76
N ALA A 7 -12.71 1.61 32.55
CA ALA A 7 -13.49 1.94 31.36
C ALA A 7 -14.68 0.98 31.19
N LYS A 8 -15.88 1.45 31.47
CA LYS A 8 -17.16 0.73 31.27
C LYS A 8 -17.60 0.72 29.77
N ASN A 9 -16.91 1.43 28.88
CA ASN A 9 -17.31 1.56 27.47
C ASN A 9 -16.05 1.55 26.57
N SER A 10 -16.05 0.69 25.57
CA SER A 10 -14.94 0.54 24.60
C SER A 10 -14.61 1.83 23.83
N ALA A 11 -15.59 2.72 23.63
CA ALA A 11 -15.39 4.02 23.00
C ALA A 11 -14.47 4.96 23.80
N LYS A 12 -14.29 4.73 25.10
CA LYS A 12 -13.41 5.49 26.00
C LYS A 12 -12.01 4.90 26.16
N ILE A 13 -11.70 3.81 25.47
CA ILE A 13 -10.36 3.22 25.51
C ILE A 13 -9.38 4.19 24.86
N SER A 14 -8.35 4.58 25.61
CA SER A 14 -7.29 5.45 25.10
C SER A 14 -6.61 4.78 23.88
N ARG A 15 -6.48 5.53 22.79
CA ARG A 15 -5.71 5.13 21.61
C ARG A 15 -4.30 5.73 21.61
N LYS A 16 -3.88 6.27 22.76
CA LYS A 16 -2.48 6.68 22.97
C LYS A 16 -1.63 5.43 23.15
N HIS A 17 -0.38 5.52 22.73
CA HIS A 17 0.58 4.48 23.08
C HIS A 17 1.10 4.71 24.50
N GLU A 18 1.56 3.64 25.13
CA GLU A 18 2.22 3.66 26.43
C GLU A 18 3.56 2.94 26.32
N ILE A 19 4.55 3.46 27.04
CA ILE A 19 5.87 2.87 27.14
C ILE A 19 6.00 2.34 28.57
N VAL A 20 6.21 1.06 28.69
CA VAL A 20 6.31 0.36 29.97
C VAL A 20 7.67 -0.32 30.07
N GLU A 21 8.37 -0.11 31.17
CA GLU A 21 9.61 -0.80 31.48
C GLU A 21 9.39 -1.84 32.58
N SER A 22 9.85 -3.06 32.35
CA SER A 22 9.84 -4.12 33.35
C SER A 22 11.01 -3.95 34.34
N LYS A 23 10.95 -4.70 35.45
CA LYS A 23 12.05 -4.69 36.43
C LYS A 23 13.39 -5.15 35.84
N ASP A 24 13.35 -5.97 34.80
CA ASP A 24 14.53 -6.53 34.13
C ASP A 24 15.03 -5.60 33.00
N GLY A 25 14.45 -4.39 32.86
CA GLY A 25 14.86 -3.40 31.86
C GLY A 25 14.26 -3.61 30.47
N LEU A 26 13.31 -4.54 30.28
CA LEU A 26 12.61 -4.71 29.01
C LEU A 26 11.66 -3.53 28.79
N ILE A 27 11.83 -2.81 27.68
CA ILE A 27 10.97 -1.72 27.26
C ILE A 27 9.91 -2.25 26.29
N THR A 28 8.65 -2.05 26.65
CA THR A 28 7.49 -2.50 25.88
C THR A 28 6.67 -1.29 25.44
N VAL A 29 6.34 -1.19 24.16
CA VAL A 29 5.47 -0.16 23.60
C VAL A 29 4.14 -0.80 23.24
N VAL A 30 3.05 -0.32 23.81
CA VAL A 30 1.71 -0.88 23.60
C VAL A 30 0.69 0.21 23.23
N GLY A 31 -0.35 -0.17 22.49
CA GLY A 31 -1.39 0.75 22.02
C GLY A 31 -0.98 1.56 20.79
N GLY A 32 -1.52 2.78 20.69
CA GLY A 32 -1.26 3.65 19.55
C GLY A 32 -2.15 3.39 18.33
N LYS A 33 -1.77 4.00 17.22
CA LYS A 33 -2.42 3.88 15.90
C LYS A 33 -1.34 3.79 14.84
N TRP A 34 -1.66 3.14 13.72
CA TRP A 34 -0.77 3.09 12.57
C TRP A 34 -0.32 4.49 12.09
N THR A 35 -1.22 5.45 12.10
CA THR A 35 -0.95 6.82 11.64
C THR A 35 0.02 7.61 12.50
N ILE A 36 0.34 7.16 13.71
CA ILE A 36 1.28 7.83 14.64
C ILE A 36 2.57 7.02 14.85
N PHE A 37 2.85 6.04 13.99
CA PHE A 37 4.02 5.14 14.16
C PHE A 37 5.35 5.89 14.32
N ARG A 38 5.56 6.95 13.54
CA ARG A 38 6.76 7.79 13.64
C ARG A 38 6.88 8.41 15.05
N ARG A 39 5.77 8.96 15.56
CA ARG A 39 5.75 9.57 16.90
C ARG A 39 5.96 8.51 17.99
N MET A 40 5.39 7.32 17.83
CA MET A 40 5.62 6.20 18.74
C MET A 40 7.10 5.82 18.79
N GLY A 41 7.74 5.72 17.63
CA GLY A 41 9.19 5.47 17.53
C GLY A 41 10.01 6.56 18.19
N GLN A 42 9.67 7.84 17.96
CA GLN A 42 10.35 8.96 18.58
C GLN A 42 10.21 8.93 20.10
N ASP A 43 8.99 8.83 20.63
CA ASP A 43 8.74 8.83 22.08
C ASP A 43 9.45 7.64 22.76
N THR A 44 9.56 6.49 22.07
CA THR A 44 10.33 5.34 22.56
C THR A 44 11.81 5.64 22.67
N LEU A 45 12.40 6.26 21.62
CA LEU A 45 13.81 6.64 21.62
C LEU A 45 14.08 7.74 22.67
N ASP A 46 13.21 8.73 22.79
CA ASP A 46 13.31 9.78 23.80
C ASP A 46 13.26 9.17 25.20
N TYR A 47 12.43 8.16 25.44
CA TYR A 47 12.41 7.41 26.70
C TYR A 47 13.73 6.69 26.97
N ILE A 48 14.30 6.01 25.96
CA ILE A 48 15.60 5.30 26.06
C ILE A 48 16.72 6.29 26.33
N GLU A 49 16.68 7.49 25.72
CA GLU A 49 17.66 8.54 25.95
C GLU A 49 17.66 9.02 27.40
N THR A 50 16.49 9.14 28.05
CA THR A 50 16.43 9.48 29.48
C THR A 50 17.20 8.50 30.37
N LYS A 51 17.38 7.25 29.89
CA LYS A 51 18.18 6.21 30.55
C LYS A 51 19.66 6.24 30.19
N LYS A 52 20.09 7.22 29.38
CA LYS A 52 21.49 7.37 28.90
C LYS A 52 22.00 6.19 28.06
N ILE A 53 21.09 5.42 27.44
CA ILE A 53 21.44 4.29 26.59
C ILE A 53 21.74 4.76 25.15
N ALA A 54 21.14 5.88 24.72
CA ALA A 54 21.39 6.52 23.43
C ALA A 54 21.46 8.03 23.57
N GLN A 55 22.24 8.71 22.73
CA GLN A 55 22.51 10.16 22.83
C GLN A 55 22.20 10.90 21.53
N LYS A 56 21.17 10.53 20.77
CA LYS A 56 20.85 11.21 19.52
C LYS A 56 19.39 11.65 19.50
N ILE A 57 19.19 12.96 19.36
CA ILE A 57 17.87 13.56 19.14
C ILE A 57 17.32 13.10 17.78
N SER A 58 16.07 12.64 17.76
CA SER A 58 15.40 12.28 16.53
C SER A 58 15.22 13.50 15.63
N LYS A 59 15.59 13.35 14.34
CA LYS A 59 15.37 14.34 13.28
C LYS A 59 14.28 13.94 12.30
N THR A 60 13.49 12.93 12.65
CA THR A 60 12.51 12.36 11.71
C THR A 60 11.25 13.19 11.52
N SER A 61 11.02 14.24 12.35
CA SER A 61 9.85 15.12 12.18
C SER A 61 9.80 15.82 10.83
N ASP A 62 10.98 16.24 10.36
CA ASP A 62 11.12 17.04 9.13
C ASP A 62 11.70 16.23 7.96
N GLN A 63 11.93 14.94 8.19
CA GLN A 63 12.46 14.06 7.16
C GLN A 63 11.32 13.57 6.26
N LEU A 64 11.43 13.86 4.97
CA LEU A 64 10.52 13.30 3.96
C LEU A 64 10.72 11.79 3.86
N LEU A 65 9.63 11.08 3.57
CA LEU A 65 9.70 9.68 3.17
C LEU A 65 10.49 9.55 1.86
N ILE A 66 11.06 8.37 1.64
CA ILE A 66 11.74 8.07 0.38
C ILE A 66 10.77 8.36 -0.77
N ASP A 67 11.28 9.05 -1.80
CA ASP A 67 10.56 9.41 -3.01
C ASP A 67 9.39 10.40 -2.84
N ALA A 68 9.13 10.87 -1.64
CA ALA A 68 8.16 11.93 -1.42
C ALA A 68 8.68 13.27 -1.94
N ILE A 69 7.92 13.86 -2.84
CA ILE A 69 8.09 15.23 -3.34
C ILE A 69 6.72 15.90 -3.41
N GLU A 70 6.71 17.22 -3.54
CA GLU A 70 5.47 17.92 -3.92
C GLU A 70 4.99 17.40 -5.28
N PRO A 71 3.74 16.91 -5.37
CA PRO A 71 3.24 16.31 -6.61
C PRO A 71 3.19 17.37 -7.73
N LYS A 72 3.89 17.12 -8.83
CA LYS A 72 3.82 17.92 -10.05
C LYS A 72 2.75 17.42 -11.01
N ASP A 73 2.40 16.15 -10.87
CA ASP A 73 1.44 15.46 -11.71
C ASP A 73 0.02 15.47 -11.13
N THR A 74 -0.94 15.21 -12.00
CA THR A 74 -2.32 14.95 -11.62
C THR A 74 -2.50 13.47 -11.27
N TYR A 75 -3.65 13.14 -10.68
CA TYR A 75 -4.01 11.73 -10.48
C TYR A 75 -4.12 10.99 -11.85
N PRO A 76 -3.66 9.73 -11.98
CA PRO A 76 -3.14 8.88 -10.92
C PRO A 76 -1.65 9.10 -10.57
N LEU A 77 -0.85 9.69 -11.45
CA LEU A 77 0.61 9.74 -11.33
C LEU A 77 1.10 10.49 -10.08
N LYS A 78 0.33 11.44 -9.57
CA LYS A 78 0.69 12.20 -8.36
C LYS A 78 0.98 11.33 -7.13
N VAL A 79 0.43 10.10 -7.07
CA VAL A 79 0.62 9.22 -5.89
C VAL A 79 2.01 8.58 -5.86
N TYR A 80 2.72 8.58 -6.98
CA TYR A 80 4.05 7.99 -7.11
C TYR A 80 5.20 8.94 -6.73
N GLY A 81 4.91 10.21 -6.42
CA GLY A 81 5.95 11.18 -6.11
C GLY A 81 6.95 11.31 -7.25
N LYS A 82 8.26 11.24 -6.96
CA LYS A 82 9.29 11.31 -8.02
C LYS A 82 9.28 10.12 -8.97
N ASN A 83 8.74 8.96 -8.55
CA ASN A 83 8.70 7.76 -9.38
C ASN A 83 7.67 7.86 -10.52
N ALA A 84 6.85 8.94 -10.56
CA ALA A 84 6.01 9.25 -11.71
C ALA A 84 6.82 9.38 -13.02
N GLU A 85 8.07 9.83 -12.94
CA GLU A 85 8.95 9.93 -14.11
C GLU A 85 9.36 8.56 -14.67
N ASP A 86 9.49 7.54 -13.82
CA ASP A 86 9.76 6.16 -14.26
C ASP A 86 8.58 5.62 -15.05
N ILE A 87 7.34 5.91 -14.60
CA ILE A 87 6.13 5.50 -15.33
C ILE A 87 6.05 6.19 -16.69
N LYS A 88 6.35 7.49 -16.77
CA LYS A 88 6.42 8.22 -18.04
C LYS A 88 7.49 7.66 -18.98
N THR A 89 8.62 7.25 -18.43
CA THR A 89 9.67 6.58 -19.20
C THR A 89 9.16 5.27 -19.80
N ILE A 90 8.44 4.46 -19.00
CA ILE A 90 7.81 3.22 -19.47
C ILE A 90 6.74 3.51 -20.53
N GLN A 91 5.93 4.56 -20.39
CA GLN A 91 4.97 4.97 -21.42
C GLN A 91 5.66 5.23 -22.75
N ASN A 92 6.80 5.94 -22.74
CA ASN A 92 7.59 6.22 -23.94
C ASN A 92 8.25 4.95 -24.50
N GLU A 93 8.79 4.05 -23.65
CA GLU A 93 9.38 2.78 -24.08
C GLU A 93 8.37 1.89 -24.80
N LEU A 94 7.13 1.87 -24.34
CA LEU A 94 6.05 1.05 -24.89
C LEU A 94 5.30 1.75 -26.03
N ASP A 95 5.57 3.03 -26.27
CA ASP A 95 4.74 3.92 -27.12
C ASP A 95 3.23 3.78 -26.76
N ASN A 96 2.94 3.72 -25.46
CA ASN A 96 1.61 3.41 -24.94
C ASN A 96 1.22 4.32 -23.79
N PHE A 97 0.23 5.17 -24.06
CA PHE A 97 -0.37 6.13 -23.11
C PHE A 97 -1.81 5.77 -22.75
N GLU A 98 -2.23 4.55 -23.07
CA GLU A 98 -3.60 4.12 -22.87
C GLU A 98 -3.90 3.84 -21.39
N LEU A 99 -5.15 4.08 -21.02
CA LEU A 99 -5.68 3.64 -19.76
C LEU A 99 -5.83 2.13 -19.73
N LEU A 100 -5.79 1.57 -18.53
CA LEU A 100 -5.87 0.13 -18.30
C LEU A 100 -7.24 -0.43 -18.69
N ALA A 101 -8.30 0.27 -18.33
CA ALA A 101 -9.66 -0.03 -18.73
C ALA A 101 -10.54 1.23 -18.67
N ARG A 102 -11.68 1.18 -19.33
CA ARG A 102 -12.70 2.25 -19.23
C ARG A 102 -13.21 2.33 -17.79
N GLY A 103 -13.21 3.53 -17.23
CA GLY A 103 -13.66 3.78 -15.85
C GLY A 103 -12.54 3.67 -14.81
N LEU A 104 -11.37 3.15 -15.17
CA LEU A 104 -10.20 3.14 -14.30
C LEU A 104 -9.22 4.24 -14.72
N PRO A 105 -8.79 5.12 -13.81
CA PRO A 105 -7.90 6.23 -14.14
C PRO A 105 -6.41 5.83 -14.17
N TYR A 106 -6.10 4.55 -14.38
CA TYR A 106 -4.74 4.00 -14.34
C TYR A 106 -4.23 3.72 -15.73
N TYR A 107 -2.95 3.98 -15.97
CA TYR A 107 -2.27 3.69 -17.25
C TYR A 107 -1.78 2.24 -17.31
N GLN A 108 -1.70 1.69 -18.52
CA GLN A 108 -1.10 0.36 -18.73
C GLN A 108 0.37 0.31 -18.29
N ALA A 109 1.10 1.40 -18.44
CA ALA A 109 2.48 1.53 -17.98
C ALA A 109 2.63 1.36 -16.46
N GLU A 110 1.60 1.67 -15.65
CA GLU A 110 1.65 1.45 -14.19
C GLU A 110 1.73 -0.04 -13.86
N VAL A 111 1.12 -0.93 -14.66
CA VAL A 111 1.24 -2.38 -14.49
C VAL A 111 2.70 -2.81 -14.64
N VAL A 112 3.37 -2.34 -15.68
CA VAL A 112 4.78 -2.63 -15.96
C VAL A 112 5.66 -2.08 -14.82
N TYR A 113 5.39 -0.84 -14.39
CA TYR A 113 6.08 -0.24 -13.23
C TYR A 113 5.93 -1.09 -11.97
N HIS A 114 4.73 -1.55 -11.66
CA HIS A 114 4.49 -2.39 -10.49
C HIS A 114 5.25 -3.72 -10.53
N VAL A 115 5.42 -4.31 -11.72
CA VAL A 115 6.23 -5.53 -11.88
C VAL A 115 7.71 -5.23 -11.67
N ARG A 116 8.25 -4.22 -12.39
CA ARG A 116 9.68 -3.92 -12.40
C ARG A 116 10.18 -3.37 -11.08
N HIS A 117 9.46 -2.43 -10.48
CA HIS A 117 9.91 -1.66 -9.33
C HIS A 117 9.25 -2.07 -8.00
N GLU A 118 8.00 -2.53 -8.03
CA GLU A 118 7.23 -2.88 -6.83
C GLU A 118 6.99 -4.38 -6.66
N LYS A 119 7.62 -5.21 -7.51
CA LYS A 119 7.63 -6.68 -7.39
C LYS A 119 6.22 -7.30 -7.39
N ALA A 120 5.31 -6.77 -8.21
CA ALA A 120 4.02 -7.39 -8.46
C ALA A 120 4.22 -8.76 -9.15
N LYS A 121 3.54 -9.79 -8.67
CA LYS A 121 3.65 -11.16 -9.18
C LYS A 121 2.32 -11.72 -9.66
N THR A 122 1.21 -11.13 -9.26
CA THR A 122 -0.16 -11.57 -9.57
C THR A 122 -1.01 -10.39 -10.02
N ILE A 123 -2.10 -10.67 -10.75
CA ILE A 123 -3.10 -9.64 -11.11
C ILE A 123 -3.66 -8.98 -9.84
N GLU A 124 -3.90 -9.75 -8.78
CA GLU A 124 -4.37 -9.23 -7.50
C GLU A 124 -3.39 -8.23 -6.88
N ASP A 125 -2.07 -8.46 -7.04
CA ASP A 125 -1.06 -7.50 -6.58
C ASP A 125 -1.23 -6.14 -7.25
N VAL A 126 -1.52 -6.10 -8.55
CA VAL A 126 -1.73 -4.87 -9.31
C VAL A 126 -3.09 -4.25 -8.97
N LEU A 127 -4.18 -5.00 -9.20
CA LEU A 127 -5.53 -4.43 -9.18
C LEU A 127 -6.09 -4.23 -7.76
N ALA A 128 -5.67 -5.01 -6.78
CA ALA A 128 -6.16 -4.88 -5.41
C ALA A 128 -5.17 -4.18 -4.48
N ARG A 129 -3.88 -4.48 -4.55
CA ARG A 129 -2.91 -3.99 -3.56
C ARG A 129 -2.25 -2.68 -3.95
N ARG A 130 -1.96 -2.44 -5.24
CA ARG A 130 -1.22 -1.25 -5.70
C ARG A 130 -2.16 -0.17 -6.21
N THR A 131 -2.87 -0.41 -7.30
CA THR A 131 -3.84 0.55 -7.82
C THR A 131 -5.09 0.66 -6.95
N ARG A 132 -5.45 -0.40 -6.25
CA ARG A 132 -6.71 -0.54 -5.49
C ARG A 132 -7.97 -0.44 -6.38
N ALA A 133 -7.82 -0.65 -7.68
CA ALA A 133 -8.91 -0.61 -8.65
C ALA A 133 -10.06 -1.53 -8.27
N ALA A 134 -9.76 -2.74 -7.77
CA ALA A 134 -10.74 -3.72 -7.34
C ALA A 134 -11.70 -3.22 -6.24
N PHE A 135 -11.24 -2.28 -5.40
CA PHE A 135 -12.07 -1.65 -4.36
C PHE A 135 -12.87 -0.45 -4.88
N LEU A 136 -12.47 0.13 -6.00
CA LEU A 136 -13.14 1.29 -6.61
C LEU A 136 -14.21 0.86 -7.61
N ASP A 137 -13.87 -0.08 -8.49
CA ASP A 137 -14.76 -0.64 -9.49
C ASP A 137 -14.32 -2.08 -9.83
N ILE A 138 -15.00 -3.04 -9.22
CA ILE A 138 -14.67 -4.45 -9.42
C ILE A 138 -14.97 -4.91 -10.86
N LYS A 139 -16.03 -4.40 -11.50
CA LYS A 139 -16.39 -4.76 -12.86
C LYS A 139 -15.33 -4.28 -13.85
N ALA A 140 -14.94 -3.01 -13.77
CA ALA A 140 -13.86 -2.47 -14.60
C ALA A 140 -12.51 -3.18 -14.33
N SER A 141 -12.28 -3.65 -13.11
CA SER A 141 -11.08 -4.42 -12.76
C SER A 141 -11.09 -5.84 -13.37
N ILE A 142 -12.26 -6.49 -13.42
CA ILE A 142 -12.41 -7.77 -14.13
C ILE A 142 -12.16 -7.58 -15.62
N ASP A 143 -12.73 -6.54 -16.23
CA ASP A 143 -12.52 -6.21 -17.63
C ASP A 143 -11.05 -5.90 -17.94
N ALA A 144 -10.33 -5.31 -16.99
CA ALA A 144 -8.89 -5.01 -17.10
C ALA A 144 -7.99 -6.25 -16.93
N ALA A 145 -8.45 -7.29 -16.24
CA ALA A 145 -7.63 -8.42 -15.84
C ALA A 145 -6.89 -9.11 -17.02
N PRO A 146 -7.49 -9.33 -18.20
CA PRO A 146 -6.78 -9.90 -19.36
C PRO A 146 -5.61 -9.03 -19.81
N LYS A 147 -5.78 -7.71 -19.86
CA LYS A 147 -4.70 -6.77 -20.26
C LYS A 147 -3.60 -6.73 -19.19
N VAL A 148 -3.95 -6.77 -17.92
CA VAL A 148 -2.96 -6.87 -16.82
C VAL A 148 -2.17 -8.18 -16.94
N ALA A 149 -2.83 -9.31 -17.19
CA ALA A 149 -2.18 -10.60 -17.38
C ALA A 149 -1.18 -10.58 -18.54
N GLU A 150 -1.58 -10.03 -19.68
CA GLU A 150 -0.73 -9.87 -20.88
C GLU A 150 0.54 -9.07 -20.55
N LEU A 151 0.38 -7.87 -19.98
CA LEU A 151 1.49 -7.00 -19.64
C LEU A 151 2.42 -7.64 -18.60
N MET A 152 1.87 -8.24 -17.56
CA MET A 152 2.64 -8.94 -16.55
C MET A 152 3.39 -10.15 -17.12
N ALA A 153 2.74 -10.95 -17.96
CA ALA A 153 3.36 -12.12 -18.56
C ALA A 153 4.58 -11.74 -19.42
N LYS A 154 4.47 -10.67 -20.20
CA LYS A 154 5.58 -10.13 -20.98
C LYS A 154 6.77 -9.74 -20.09
N GLU A 155 6.53 -9.05 -18.99
CA GLU A 155 7.59 -8.61 -18.06
C GLU A 155 8.18 -9.77 -17.25
N LEU A 156 7.37 -10.78 -16.89
CA LEU A 156 7.78 -11.91 -16.05
C LEU A 156 8.27 -13.12 -16.86
N GLY A 157 8.23 -13.06 -18.19
CA GLY A 157 8.56 -14.19 -19.07
C GLY A 157 7.63 -15.38 -18.88
N LYS A 158 6.31 -15.12 -18.76
CA LYS A 158 5.26 -16.13 -18.57
C LYS A 158 4.50 -16.39 -19.86
N ASP A 159 3.88 -17.57 -19.91
CA ASP A 159 3.09 -18.04 -21.06
C ASP A 159 1.58 -17.75 -20.91
N GLU A 160 0.83 -18.15 -21.93
CA GLU A 160 -0.64 -17.99 -21.95
C GLU A 160 -1.33 -18.84 -20.88
N VAL A 161 -0.76 -20.00 -20.52
CA VAL A 161 -1.31 -20.84 -19.46
C VAL A 161 -1.30 -20.11 -18.13
N TRP A 162 -0.17 -19.43 -17.83
CA TRP A 162 -0.06 -18.60 -16.63
C TRP A 162 -1.06 -17.43 -16.67
N GLN A 163 -1.22 -16.76 -17.85
CA GLN A 163 -2.17 -15.65 -17.97
C GLN A 163 -3.59 -16.10 -17.60
N ASN A 164 -4.05 -17.20 -18.20
CA ASN A 164 -5.38 -17.74 -17.92
C ASN A 164 -5.58 -18.12 -16.45
N GLN A 165 -4.57 -18.77 -15.83
CA GLN A 165 -4.62 -19.08 -14.41
C GLN A 165 -4.72 -17.84 -13.53
N GLN A 166 -4.01 -16.75 -13.87
CA GLN A 166 -4.08 -15.50 -13.14
C GLN A 166 -5.45 -14.83 -13.29
N ILE A 167 -6.02 -14.84 -14.49
CA ILE A 167 -7.34 -14.29 -14.77
C ILE A 167 -8.39 -15.05 -13.95
N ASP A 168 -8.39 -16.39 -14.00
CA ASP A 168 -9.33 -17.22 -13.25
C ASP A 168 -9.22 -17.00 -11.75
N SER A 169 -7.98 -16.92 -11.24
CA SER A 169 -7.73 -16.64 -9.83
C SER A 169 -8.25 -15.27 -9.40
N PHE A 170 -8.10 -14.27 -10.25
CA PHE A 170 -8.59 -12.91 -9.96
C PHE A 170 -10.12 -12.84 -10.03
N ILE A 171 -10.74 -13.54 -10.97
CA ILE A 171 -12.21 -13.64 -11.05
C ILE A 171 -12.77 -14.32 -9.79
N GLU A 172 -12.13 -15.37 -9.29
CA GLU A 172 -12.53 -16.01 -8.03
C GLU A 172 -12.38 -15.06 -6.84
N PHE A 173 -11.24 -14.37 -6.76
CA PHE A 173 -10.99 -13.33 -5.73
C PHE A 173 -12.04 -12.22 -5.78
N SER A 174 -12.48 -11.81 -6.99
CA SER A 174 -13.43 -10.71 -7.20
C SER A 174 -14.81 -10.99 -6.60
N LYS A 175 -15.19 -12.25 -6.42
CA LYS A 175 -16.46 -12.64 -5.80
C LYS A 175 -16.61 -12.12 -4.38
N ASN A 176 -15.49 -11.91 -3.66
CA ASN A 176 -15.49 -11.34 -2.32
C ASN A 176 -15.94 -9.86 -2.29
N PHE A 177 -16.00 -9.18 -3.43
CA PHE A 177 -16.38 -7.78 -3.56
C PHE A 177 -17.73 -7.58 -4.24
N ASN A 178 -18.39 -8.68 -4.65
CA ASN A 178 -19.69 -8.62 -5.30
C ASN A 178 -20.82 -8.51 -4.27
N VAL A 179 -21.13 -7.26 -3.90
CA VAL A 179 -22.17 -6.94 -2.91
C VAL A 179 -23.56 -7.41 -3.36
N GLU A 180 -23.82 -7.47 -4.67
CA GLU A 180 -25.11 -7.91 -5.21
C GLU A 180 -25.42 -9.39 -4.91
N GLU A 181 -24.42 -10.23 -4.71
CA GLU A 181 -24.61 -11.64 -4.33
C GLU A 181 -24.85 -11.83 -2.83
N LEU A 182 -24.47 -10.86 -2.00
CA LEU A 182 -24.65 -10.93 -0.55
C LEU A 182 -26.10 -10.63 -0.11
N TYR A 183 -26.92 -10.06 -1.01
CA TYR A 183 -28.31 -9.68 -0.74
C TYR A 183 -29.35 -10.50 -1.53
N LYS A 184 -28.92 -11.59 -2.17
CA LYS A 184 -29.81 -12.61 -2.76
C LYS A 184 -29.97 -13.78 -1.81
#